data_f67aa982888157ad5ac82aded60ce470
#
_entry.id   f67aa982888157ad5ac82aded60ce470
#
_cell.length_a   1.000
_cell.length_b   1.000
_cell.length_c   1.000
_cell.angle_alpha   90.00
_cell.angle_beta   90.00
_cell.angle_gamma   90.00
#
_symmetry.space_group_name_H-M   'P 1'
#
loop_
_entity.id
_entity.type
_entity.pdbx_description
1 polymer ?
#
loop_
_entity_poly.entity_id
_entity_poly.type
_entity_poly.pdbx_seq_one_letter_code
_entity_poly.pdbx_strand_id
1 'polypeptide(L)'
;MNRKIIRLVATFMATICLFLSGCAVTDAPEKPTEKETLVIGSDIYSPYFYLDDNGDFAGIDVEIAREACRRLGVTPEFKHISWQNKDACLSDGTVDCLWGSFSMNGREESYAWAGPYMYSRQVVVVKAESDIRTLKDLNGKNIAVQNASKPDELFSDDAVSGVSVKKVYSFATMSDVFAALKKEYVDACAGHEAACLDHIRNISGEYRVLDEALLSADLGVAFDRETGAKRAGQLTAVLTEMKNDGTIRKILEKYSLDIDFALKGNEK
;
A
#
# COMPACT_ATOMS: atom_id res chain seq x y z
N MET A 1 76.30 10.63 -50.39
CA MET A 1 74.89 10.79 -50.09
C MET A 1 74.79 11.84 -48.96
N ASN A 2 74.13 12.96 -49.20
CA ASN A 2 74.30 14.21 -48.42
C ASN A 2 73.57 14.17 -47.08
N ARG A 3 74.26 14.41 -45.96
CA ARG A 3 73.73 14.39 -44.60
C ARG A 3 72.49 15.24 -44.41
N LYS A 4 72.25 16.19 -45.29
CA LYS A 4 71.03 17.05 -45.30
C LYS A 4 69.77 16.34 -45.78
N ILE A 5 69.92 15.34 -46.67
CA ILE A 5 68.78 14.55 -47.20
C ILE A 5 68.28 13.54 -46.15
N ILE A 6 69.20 12.96 -45.35
CA ILE A 6 68.81 12.04 -44.27
C ILE A 6 68.04 12.74 -43.13
N ARG A 7 68.37 13.98 -42.83
CA ARG A 7 67.66 14.76 -41.83
C ARG A 7 66.25 15.18 -42.28
N LEU A 8 66.03 15.43 -43.57
CA LEU A 8 64.74 15.80 -44.12
C LEU A 8 63.76 14.61 -44.16
N VAL A 9 64.28 13.38 -44.46
CA VAL A 9 63.46 12.18 -44.49
C VAL A 9 63.07 11.73 -43.06
N ALA A 10 63.97 11.90 -42.07
CA ALA A 10 63.70 11.57 -40.67
C ALA A 10 62.66 12.53 -40.05
N THR A 11 62.64 13.81 -40.47
CA THR A 11 61.66 14.78 -39.95
C THR A 11 60.24 14.59 -40.56
N PHE A 12 60.18 14.12 -41.83
CA PHE A 12 58.89 13.85 -42.49
C PHE A 12 58.23 12.58 -42.01
N MET A 13 59.01 11.57 -41.59
CA MET A 13 58.51 10.30 -41.05
C MET A 13 58.03 10.45 -39.59
N ALA A 14 58.55 11.42 -38.82
CA ALA A 14 58.13 11.68 -37.45
C ALA A 14 56.80 12.48 -37.39
N THR A 15 56.41 13.19 -38.45
CA THR A 15 55.19 14.00 -38.50
C THR A 15 53.96 13.19 -38.93
N ILE A 16 54.14 12.03 -39.56
CA ILE A 16 53.04 11.16 -40.00
C ILE A 16 52.54 10.22 -38.87
N CYS A 17 53.38 9.95 -37.87
CA CYS A 17 52.98 9.09 -36.74
C CYS A 17 52.13 9.79 -35.67
N LEU A 18 51.90 11.09 -35.76
CA LEU A 18 51.14 11.85 -34.76
C LEU A 18 49.65 12.04 -35.07
N PHE A 19 49.15 11.55 -36.21
CA PHE A 19 47.75 11.70 -36.61
C PHE A 19 46.91 10.40 -36.61
N LEU A 20 47.41 9.32 -36.05
CA LEU A 20 46.68 8.01 -35.95
C LEU A 20 46.37 7.60 -34.53
N SER A 21 46.39 8.54 -33.55
CA SER A 21 45.75 8.31 -32.26
C SER A 21 44.28 8.64 -32.40
N GLY A 22 43.56 7.87 -33.23
CA GLY A 22 42.12 7.80 -33.19
C GLY A 22 41.72 7.30 -31.78
N CYS A 23 41.11 8.13 -30.97
CA CYS A 23 40.41 7.71 -29.77
C CYS A 23 39.37 6.67 -30.20
N ALA A 24 39.71 5.39 -30.10
CA ALA A 24 38.68 4.37 -29.92
C ALA A 24 38.06 4.65 -28.57
N VAL A 25 36.95 5.39 -28.57
CA VAL A 25 36.02 5.38 -27.46
C VAL A 25 35.47 3.96 -27.45
N THR A 26 36.12 3.09 -26.68
CA THR A 26 35.51 1.84 -26.28
C THR A 26 34.43 2.23 -25.31
N ASP A 27 33.17 2.27 -25.79
CA ASP A 27 32.01 2.21 -24.91
C ASP A 27 32.20 0.96 -24.03
N ALA A 28 32.70 1.18 -22.82
CA ALA A 28 32.65 0.13 -21.81
C ALA A 28 31.18 -0.26 -21.70
N PRO A 29 30.85 -1.58 -21.70
CA PRO A 29 29.47 -1.97 -21.50
C PRO A 29 29.00 -1.32 -20.19
N GLU A 30 27.98 -0.45 -20.30
CA GLU A 30 27.31 0.13 -19.16
C GLU A 30 26.91 -1.02 -18.24
N LYS A 31 27.49 -1.06 -17.03
CA LYS A 31 27.05 -2.02 -16.02
C LYS A 31 25.53 -1.89 -15.92
N PRO A 32 24.76 -3.00 -15.98
CA PRO A 32 23.34 -2.92 -15.76
C PRO A 32 23.13 -2.16 -14.46
N THR A 33 22.50 -0.99 -14.52
CA THR A 33 22.12 -0.25 -13.33
C THR A 33 21.16 -1.18 -12.58
N GLU A 34 21.57 -1.66 -11.44
CA GLU A 34 20.73 -2.45 -10.55
C GLU A 34 19.48 -1.59 -10.27
N LYS A 35 18.32 -2.09 -10.66
CA LYS A 35 17.08 -1.32 -10.46
C LYS A 35 16.89 -1.10 -8.97
N GLU A 36 16.62 0.12 -8.60
CA GLU A 36 16.29 0.48 -7.22
C GLU A 36 15.11 -0.39 -6.74
N THR A 37 15.22 -0.94 -5.54
CA THR A 37 14.17 -1.75 -4.91
C THR A 37 13.32 -0.84 -4.00
N LEU A 38 12.01 -1.06 -4.00
CA LEU A 38 11.07 -0.47 -3.06
C LEU A 38 10.50 -1.58 -2.17
N VAL A 39 10.88 -1.60 -0.90
CA VAL A 39 10.39 -2.58 0.09
C VAL A 39 9.05 -2.10 0.66
N ILE A 40 7.99 -2.85 0.38
CA ILE A 40 6.60 -2.52 0.68
C ILE A 40 6.12 -3.40 1.82
N GLY A 41 5.79 -2.81 2.97
CA GLY A 41 5.31 -3.50 4.16
C GLY A 41 3.79 -3.47 4.29
N SER A 42 3.19 -4.64 4.58
CA SER A 42 1.80 -4.77 5.00
C SER A 42 1.63 -6.03 5.85
N ASP A 43 0.52 -6.14 6.57
CA ASP A 43 0.05 -7.39 7.13
C ASP A 43 -0.82 -8.15 6.12
N ILE A 44 -1.19 -9.38 6.47
CA ILE A 44 -2.13 -10.16 5.65
C ILE A 44 -3.56 -9.65 5.88
N TYR A 45 -4.09 -8.97 4.87
CA TYR A 45 -5.38 -8.30 4.91
C TYR A 45 -6.13 -8.47 3.57
N SER A 46 -6.74 -9.65 3.36
CA SER A 46 -7.51 -9.94 2.13
C SER A 46 -8.71 -9.00 2.00
N PRO A 47 -9.06 -8.55 0.78
CA PRO A 47 -8.46 -8.84 -0.53
C PRO A 47 -7.35 -7.84 -0.94
N TYR A 48 -6.83 -7.02 -0.02
CA TYR A 48 -5.86 -5.97 -0.34
C TYR A 48 -4.43 -6.51 -0.47
N PHE A 49 -4.00 -7.29 0.53
CA PHE A 49 -2.64 -7.85 0.61
C PHE A 49 -2.71 -9.24 1.26
N TYR A 50 -2.41 -10.29 0.51
CA TYR A 50 -2.48 -11.66 1.00
C TYR A 50 -1.52 -12.58 0.22
N LEU A 51 -1.35 -13.81 0.67
CA LEU A 51 -0.63 -14.84 -0.07
C LEU A 51 -1.63 -15.71 -0.83
N ASP A 52 -1.39 -15.93 -2.12
CA ASP A 52 -2.17 -16.86 -2.94
C ASP A 52 -1.84 -18.32 -2.64
N ASP A 53 -2.45 -19.26 -3.36
CA ASP A 53 -2.26 -20.70 -3.18
C ASP A 53 -0.82 -21.16 -3.47
N ASN A 54 -0.04 -20.38 -4.20
CA ASN A 54 1.37 -20.65 -4.49
C ASN A 54 2.32 -20.05 -3.45
N GLY A 55 1.79 -19.26 -2.51
CA GLY A 55 2.56 -18.51 -1.52
C GLY A 55 3.12 -17.18 -2.04
N ASP A 56 2.65 -16.71 -3.20
CA ASP A 56 3.01 -15.41 -3.75
C ASP A 56 2.10 -14.30 -3.22
N PHE A 57 2.67 -13.11 -2.99
CA PHE A 57 1.86 -11.95 -2.61
C PHE A 57 0.89 -11.58 -3.73
N ALA A 58 -0.37 -11.38 -3.37
CA ALA A 58 -1.48 -11.03 -4.24
C ALA A 58 -2.43 -10.04 -3.56
N GLY A 59 -3.37 -9.49 -4.32
CA GLY A 59 -4.39 -8.57 -3.83
C GLY A 59 -4.38 -7.22 -4.52
N ILE A 60 -5.37 -6.39 -4.18
CA ILE A 60 -5.60 -5.07 -4.77
C ILE A 60 -4.33 -4.22 -4.69
N ASP A 61 -3.77 -4.08 -3.49
CA ASP A 61 -2.63 -3.21 -3.24
C ASP A 61 -1.36 -3.75 -3.87
N VAL A 62 -1.18 -5.08 -3.90
CA VAL A 62 -0.06 -5.73 -4.57
C VAL A 62 -0.08 -5.49 -6.09
N GLU A 63 -1.26 -5.59 -6.72
CA GLU A 63 -1.40 -5.35 -8.15
C GLU A 63 -1.16 -3.87 -8.51
N ILE A 64 -1.72 -2.94 -7.72
CA ILE A 64 -1.51 -1.50 -7.91
C ILE A 64 -0.03 -1.17 -7.71
N ALA A 65 0.61 -1.70 -6.66
CA ALA A 65 2.01 -1.47 -6.36
C ALA A 65 2.94 -1.99 -7.46
N ARG A 66 2.69 -3.20 -7.99
CA ARG A 66 3.47 -3.76 -9.11
C ARG A 66 3.44 -2.86 -10.32
N GLU A 67 2.27 -2.37 -10.71
CA GLU A 67 2.13 -1.50 -11.88
C GLU A 67 2.74 -0.11 -11.60
N ALA A 68 2.54 0.46 -10.42
CA ALA A 68 3.14 1.74 -10.04
C ALA A 68 4.68 1.66 -10.05
N CYS A 69 5.25 0.61 -9.45
CA CYS A 69 6.70 0.38 -9.46
C CYS A 69 7.25 0.16 -10.87
N ARG A 70 6.52 -0.55 -11.75
CA ARG A 70 6.88 -0.70 -13.16
C ARG A 70 6.98 0.66 -13.86
N ARG A 71 6.03 1.58 -13.62
CA ARG A 71 6.05 2.94 -14.19
C ARG A 71 7.16 3.79 -13.62
N LEU A 72 7.48 3.63 -12.34
CA LEU A 72 8.61 4.31 -11.68
C LEU A 72 9.99 3.74 -12.08
N GLY A 73 10.03 2.55 -12.71
CA GLY A 73 11.28 1.89 -13.06
C GLY A 73 12.00 1.25 -11.88
N VAL A 74 11.30 1.01 -10.75
CA VAL A 74 11.81 0.35 -9.55
C VAL A 74 11.27 -1.08 -9.43
N THR A 75 11.91 -1.92 -8.62
CA THR A 75 11.47 -3.29 -8.35
C THR A 75 10.73 -3.34 -7.01
N PRO A 76 9.45 -3.78 -6.95
CA PRO A 76 8.76 -3.95 -5.69
C PRO A 76 9.25 -5.21 -4.97
N GLU A 77 9.51 -5.11 -3.68
CA GLU A 77 9.70 -6.23 -2.75
C GLU A 77 8.61 -6.16 -1.69
N PHE A 78 7.76 -7.20 -1.63
CA PHE A 78 6.67 -7.25 -0.65
C PHE A 78 7.12 -7.95 0.61
N LYS A 79 6.77 -7.39 1.77
CA LYS A 79 7.16 -7.89 3.08
C LYS A 79 5.97 -7.95 4.02
N HIS A 80 5.70 -9.14 4.55
CA HIS A 80 4.73 -9.29 5.62
C HIS A 80 5.32 -8.74 6.92
N ILE A 81 4.60 -7.82 7.55
CA ILE A 81 4.91 -7.24 8.88
C ILE A 81 3.71 -7.41 9.82
N SER A 82 3.93 -7.33 11.11
CA SER A 82 2.82 -7.15 12.06
C SER A 82 2.34 -5.69 11.97
N TRP A 83 1.04 -5.48 11.72
CA TRP A 83 0.48 -4.13 11.59
C TRP A 83 0.67 -3.28 12.83
N GLN A 84 0.65 -3.88 14.00
CA GLN A 84 0.96 -3.23 15.27
C GLN A 84 2.36 -2.60 15.29
N ASN A 85 3.31 -3.18 14.56
CA ASN A 85 4.70 -2.74 14.54
C ASN A 85 5.04 -1.88 13.29
N LYS A 86 4.03 -1.48 12.50
CA LYS A 86 4.23 -0.76 11.24
C LYS A 86 5.14 0.46 11.35
N ASP A 87 4.94 1.27 12.41
CA ASP A 87 5.70 2.51 12.62
C ASP A 87 7.17 2.22 12.92
N ALA A 88 7.45 1.18 13.72
CA ALA A 88 8.80 0.74 13.98
C ALA A 88 9.49 0.22 12.71
N CYS A 89 8.79 -0.62 11.93
CA CYS A 89 9.32 -1.16 10.67
C CYS A 89 9.62 -0.06 9.64
N LEU A 90 8.85 1.03 9.63
CA LEU A 90 9.08 2.17 8.75
C LEU A 90 10.27 3.01 9.25
N SER A 91 10.34 3.30 10.55
CA SER A 91 11.36 4.16 11.13
C SER A 91 12.75 3.51 11.18
N ASP A 92 12.83 2.19 11.31
CA ASP A 92 14.10 1.44 11.32
C ASP A 92 14.58 1.00 9.93
N GLY A 93 13.80 1.31 8.87
CA GLY A 93 14.12 0.97 7.50
C GLY A 93 13.90 -0.50 7.14
N THR A 94 13.18 -1.26 7.98
CA THR A 94 12.75 -2.63 7.66
C THR A 94 11.90 -2.65 6.40
N VAL A 95 11.12 -1.59 6.17
CA VAL A 95 10.35 -1.31 4.94
C VAL A 95 10.53 0.14 4.52
N ASP A 96 10.44 0.42 3.22
CA ASP A 96 10.50 1.78 2.68
C ASP A 96 9.15 2.50 2.78
N CYS A 97 8.06 1.75 2.72
CA CYS A 97 6.70 2.28 2.83
C CYS A 97 5.71 1.23 3.37
N LEU A 98 4.58 1.74 3.86
CA LEU A 98 3.43 0.95 4.30
C LEU A 98 2.34 1.06 3.23
N TRP A 99 1.96 -0.08 2.65
CA TRP A 99 0.94 -0.15 1.59
C TRP A 99 0.03 -1.36 1.79
N GLY A 100 -1.06 -1.15 2.51
CA GLY A 100 -2.02 -2.18 2.88
C GLY A 100 -3.31 -1.55 3.37
N SER A 101 -4.17 -1.07 2.45
CA SER A 101 -5.43 -0.37 2.77
C SER A 101 -5.30 0.68 3.88
N PHE A 102 -4.19 1.42 3.93
CA PHE A 102 -3.87 2.29 5.03
C PHE A 102 -4.66 3.61 4.95
N SER A 103 -5.55 3.84 5.91
CA SER A 103 -6.37 5.06 6.00
C SER A 103 -5.51 6.27 6.36
N MET A 104 -5.58 7.31 5.53
CA MET A 104 -4.90 8.60 5.75
C MET A 104 -5.60 9.44 6.83
N ASN A 105 -6.93 9.31 6.92
CA ASN A 105 -7.80 10.16 7.76
C ASN A 105 -7.33 10.24 9.21
N GLY A 106 -7.04 11.48 9.66
CA GLY A 106 -6.55 11.78 11.00
C GLY A 106 -5.08 11.40 11.25
N ARG A 107 -4.35 11.03 10.18
CA ARG A 107 -2.91 10.68 10.21
C ARG A 107 -2.11 11.46 9.18
N GLU A 108 -2.70 12.52 8.61
CA GLU A 108 -2.13 13.33 7.53
C GLU A 108 -0.76 13.88 7.89
N GLU A 109 -0.57 14.27 9.16
CA GLU A 109 0.66 14.82 9.68
C GLU A 109 1.65 13.76 10.20
N SER A 110 1.26 12.48 10.25
CA SER A 110 2.10 11.42 10.82
C SER A 110 3.09 10.83 9.83
N TYR A 111 2.80 10.93 8.52
CA TYR A 111 3.59 10.31 7.45
C TYR A 111 3.73 11.25 6.26
N ALA A 112 4.69 10.96 5.38
CA ALA A 112 4.70 11.50 4.03
C ALA A 112 3.84 10.59 3.14
N TRP A 113 2.65 11.06 2.75
CA TRP A 113 1.66 10.27 2.05
C TRP A 113 1.76 10.36 0.53
N ALA A 114 1.61 9.21 -0.13
CA ALA A 114 1.29 9.14 -1.55
C ALA A 114 -0.18 8.70 -1.72
N GLY A 115 -0.89 9.38 -2.62
CA GLY A 115 -2.30 9.13 -2.89
C GLY A 115 -3.22 10.31 -2.53
N PRO A 116 -4.52 10.06 -2.23
CA PRO A 116 -5.16 8.74 -2.12
C PRO A 116 -5.26 8.01 -3.48
N TYR A 117 -5.01 6.69 -3.46
CA TYR A 117 -5.11 5.88 -4.66
C TYR A 117 -6.50 5.26 -4.85
N MET A 118 -7.23 5.01 -3.76
CA MET A 118 -8.62 4.57 -3.75
C MET A 118 -9.30 4.97 -2.44
N TYR A 119 -10.60 4.71 -2.35
CA TYR A 119 -11.43 4.95 -1.17
C TYR A 119 -12.06 3.64 -0.69
N SER A 120 -12.33 3.55 0.62
CA SER A 120 -13.00 2.42 1.25
C SER A 120 -13.91 2.91 2.38
N ARG A 121 -14.92 2.11 2.75
CA ARG A 121 -15.71 2.36 3.96
C ARG A 121 -15.13 1.56 5.10
N GLN A 122 -15.03 2.15 6.28
CA GLN A 122 -14.90 1.40 7.53
C GLN A 122 -16.31 1.04 7.99
N VAL A 123 -16.58 -0.24 8.15
CA VAL A 123 -17.92 -0.75 8.43
C VAL A 123 -17.94 -1.63 9.68
N VAL A 124 -19.15 -1.82 10.20
CA VAL A 124 -19.41 -2.74 11.32
C VAL A 124 -20.14 -3.97 10.81
N VAL A 125 -19.70 -5.13 11.26
CA VAL A 125 -20.29 -6.44 10.97
C VAL A 125 -20.87 -7.03 12.26
N VAL A 126 -22.06 -7.59 12.15
CA VAL A 126 -22.76 -8.30 13.22
C VAL A 126 -23.31 -9.62 12.70
N LYS A 127 -23.72 -10.53 13.58
CA LYS A 127 -24.52 -11.69 13.17
C LYS A 127 -25.85 -11.25 12.59
N ALA A 128 -26.39 -11.98 11.62
CA ALA A 128 -27.63 -11.61 10.93
C ALA A 128 -28.83 -11.44 11.87
N GLU A 129 -28.91 -12.31 12.87
CA GLU A 129 -29.95 -12.30 13.90
C GLU A 129 -29.77 -11.21 14.99
N SER A 130 -28.61 -10.53 15.03
CA SER A 130 -28.33 -9.49 16.02
C SER A 130 -29.41 -8.38 16.01
N ASP A 131 -29.72 -7.83 17.17
CA ASP A 131 -30.61 -6.67 17.36
C ASP A 131 -29.93 -5.33 16.97
N ILE A 132 -28.61 -5.32 16.82
CA ILE A 132 -27.84 -4.13 16.43
C ILE A 132 -28.15 -3.81 14.96
N ARG A 133 -28.78 -2.67 14.68
CA ARG A 133 -29.17 -2.22 13.33
C ARG A 133 -28.46 -0.92 12.90
N THR A 134 -28.10 -0.09 13.85
CA THR A 134 -27.46 1.21 13.67
C THR A 134 -26.18 1.29 14.46
N LEU A 135 -25.33 2.29 14.18
CA LEU A 135 -24.13 2.53 15.00
C LEU A 135 -24.47 2.84 16.45
N LYS A 136 -25.63 3.47 16.73
CA LYS A 136 -26.07 3.78 18.10
C LYS A 136 -26.38 2.53 18.92
N ASP A 137 -26.77 1.43 18.30
CA ASP A 137 -27.05 0.18 18.98
C ASP A 137 -25.77 -0.50 19.52
N LEU A 138 -24.60 0.02 19.14
CA LEU A 138 -23.30 -0.40 19.68
C LEU A 138 -23.07 0.08 21.12
N ASN A 139 -23.89 1.01 21.63
CA ASN A 139 -23.80 1.47 23.02
C ASN A 139 -23.86 0.30 23.99
N GLY A 140 -22.86 0.20 24.87
CA GLY A 140 -22.74 -0.86 25.85
C GLY A 140 -22.40 -2.26 25.29
N LYS A 141 -22.09 -2.38 24.00
CA LYS A 141 -21.69 -3.63 23.34
C LYS A 141 -20.18 -3.84 23.35
N ASN A 142 -19.75 -5.09 23.18
CA ASN A 142 -18.35 -5.47 23.00
C ASN A 142 -18.00 -5.49 21.50
N ILE A 143 -16.91 -4.87 21.13
CA ILE A 143 -16.47 -4.73 19.72
C ILE A 143 -15.10 -5.38 19.54
N ALA A 144 -14.93 -6.15 18.46
CA ALA A 144 -13.62 -6.63 18.02
C ALA A 144 -13.10 -5.80 16.84
N VAL A 145 -11.83 -5.45 16.88
CA VAL A 145 -11.12 -4.72 15.84
C VAL A 145 -9.71 -5.27 15.66
N GLN A 146 -9.08 -4.98 14.52
CA GLN A 146 -7.67 -5.25 14.39
C GLN A 146 -6.86 -4.16 15.10
N ASN A 147 -5.83 -4.56 15.83
CA ASN A 147 -4.95 -3.66 16.58
C ASN A 147 -4.29 -2.62 15.66
N ALA A 148 -4.20 -1.38 16.13
CA ALA A 148 -3.63 -0.22 15.43
C ALA A 148 -4.30 0.09 14.07
N SER A 149 -5.50 -0.46 13.83
CA SER A 149 -6.35 -0.12 12.68
C SER A 149 -7.13 1.18 12.91
N LYS A 150 -7.81 1.69 11.86
CA LYS A 150 -8.64 2.90 12.04
C LYS A 150 -9.86 2.66 12.94
N PRO A 151 -10.60 1.54 12.85
CA PRO A 151 -11.65 1.24 13.82
C PRO A 151 -11.14 1.11 15.27
N ASP A 152 -9.92 0.58 15.48
CA ASP A 152 -9.31 0.52 16.82
C ASP A 152 -9.16 1.92 17.43
N GLU A 153 -8.62 2.88 16.67
CA GLU A 153 -8.54 4.29 17.10
C GLU A 153 -9.93 4.86 17.39
N LEU A 154 -10.86 4.73 16.43
CA LEU A 154 -12.19 5.34 16.54
C LEU A 154 -12.95 4.89 17.79
N PHE A 155 -12.88 3.60 18.14
CA PHE A 155 -13.58 3.07 19.31
C PHE A 155 -12.78 3.26 20.60
N SER A 156 -11.45 3.20 20.56
CA SER A 156 -10.62 3.40 21.76
C SER A 156 -10.58 4.84 22.23
N ASP A 157 -10.73 5.79 21.31
CA ASP A 157 -10.74 7.23 21.59
C ASP A 157 -12.16 7.79 21.76
N ASP A 158 -13.19 6.93 21.79
CA ASP A 158 -14.61 7.32 21.82
C ASP A 158 -14.97 8.33 20.69
N ALA A 159 -14.30 8.20 19.53
CA ALA A 159 -14.42 9.13 18.41
C ALA A 159 -15.65 8.86 17.51
N VAL A 160 -16.39 7.78 17.73
CA VAL A 160 -17.64 7.50 17.01
C VAL A 160 -18.78 8.29 17.66
N SER A 161 -19.29 9.30 16.94
CA SER A 161 -20.28 10.23 17.49
C SER A 161 -21.54 9.52 18.03
N GLY A 162 -21.82 9.74 19.31
CA GLY A 162 -23.01 9.19 19.98
C GLY A 162 -22.95 7.68 20.27
N VAL A 163 -21.75 7.10 20.19
CA VAL A 163 -21.49 5.68 20.49
C VAL A 163 -20.47 5.58 21.63
N SER A 164 -20.82 4.84 22.67
CA SER A 164 -19.91 4.47 23.77
C SER A 164 -20.00 2.97 23.98
N VAL A 165 -19.01 2.24 23.48
CA VAL A 165 -18.95 0.79 23.55
C VAL A 165 -18.57 0.34 24.96
N LYS A 166 -19.00 -0.87 25.37
CA LYS A 166 -18.63 -1.42 26.66
C LYS A 166 -17.15 -1.76 26.73
N LYS A 167 -16.62 -2.36 25.66
CA LYS A 167 -15.21 -2.73 25.57
C LYS A 167 -14.80 -2.96 24.12
N VAL A 168 -13.59 -2.50 23.79
CA VAL A 168 -12.87 -2.81 22.55
C VAL A 168 -11.94 -3.97 22.80
N TYR A 169 -11.97 -4.96 21.93
CA TYR A 169 -11.05 -6.10 21.90
C TYR A 169 -10.21 -6.00 20.63
N SER A 170 -8.93 -5.70 20.77
CA SER A 170 -8.01 -5.54 19.66
C SER A 170 -7.22 -6.83 19.44
N PHE A 171 -7.26 -7.36 18.21
CA PHE A 171 -6.60 -8.58 17.80
C PHE A 171 -5.51 -8.31 16.77
N ALA A 172 -4.56 -9.22 16.65
CA ALA A 172 -3.45 -9.07 15.70
C ALA A 172 -3.92 -9.18 14.25
N THR A 173 -4.93 -10.00 13.96
CA THR A 173 -5.40 -10.30 12.60
C THR A 173 -6.91 -10.17 12.46
N MET A 174 -7.39 -9.89 11.24
CA MET A 174 -8.84 -9.92 10.94
C MET A 174 -9.44 -11.31 11.12
N SER A 175 -8.68 -12.37 10.89
CA SER A 175 -9.16 -13.74 11.17
C SER A 175 -9.51 -13.95 12.64
N ASP A 176 -8.71 -13.41 13.56
CA ASP A 176 -8.99 -13.46 14.99
C ASP A 176 -10.18 -12.59 15.37
N VAL A 177 -10.32 -11.42 14.74
CA VAL A 177 -11.47 -10.51 14.89
C VAL A 177 -12.76 -11.25 14.53
N PHE A 178 -12.81 -11.89 13.36
CA PHE A 178 -13.98 -12.66 12.93
C PHE A 178 -14.20 -13.94 13.74
N ALA A 179 -13.11 -14.58 14.22
CA ALA A 179 -13.23 -15.72 15.13
C ALA A 179 -13.89 -15.33 16.46
N ALA A 180 -13.59 -14.14 16.99
CA ALA A 180 -14.23 -13.62 18.21
C ALA A 180 -15.73 -13.37 17.99
N LEU A 181 -16.13 -12.76 16.85
CA LEU A 181 -17.53 -12.56 16.49
C LEU A 181 -18.28 -13.90 16.30
N LYS A 182 -17.66 -14.84 15.59
CA LYS A 182 -18.24 -16.16 15.36
C LYS A 182 -18.50 -16.93 16.65
N LYS A 183 -17.58 -16.82 17.62
CA LYS A 183 -17.68 -17.48 18.93
C LYS A 183 -18.50 -16.67 19.96
N GLU A 184 -19.11 -15.56 19.55
CA GLU A 184 -19.92 -14.69 20.42
C GLU A 184 -19.16 -14.09 21.61
N TYR A 185 -17.83 -13.96 21.50
CA TYR A 185 -17.06 -13.25 22.52
C TYR A 185 -17.24 -11.73 22.43
N VAL A 186 -17.70 -11.25 21.26
CA VAL A 186 -18.06 -9.86 20.98
C VAL A 186 -19.40 -9.82 20.24
N ASP A 187 -20.06 -8.67 20.31
CA ASP A 187 -21.36 -8.41 19.70
C ASP A 187 -21.22 -7.96 18.24
N ALA A 188 -20.09 -7.32 17.90
CA ALA A 188 -19.80 -6.78 16.58
C ALA A 188 -18.28 -6.77 16.31
N CYS A 189 -17.92 -6.62 15.04
CA CYS A 189 -16.55 -6.31 14.64
C CYS A 189 -16.52 -5.23 13.57
N ALA A 190 -15.34 -4.62 13.36
CA ALA A 190 -15.19 -3.54 12.39
C ALA A 190 -13.89 -3.64 11.59
N GLY A 191 -13.96 -3.15 10.33
CA GLY A 191 -12.84 -3.13 9.40
C GLY A 191 -13.22 -2.50 8.06
N HIS A 192 -12.32 -2.58 7.09
CA HIS A 192 -12.62 -2.17 5.72
C HIS A 192 -13.70 -3.07 5.10
N GLU A 193 -14.67 -2.46 4.43
CA GLU A 193 -15.84 -3.13 3.85
C GLU A 193 -15.46 -4.33 2.97
N ALA A 194 -14.49 -4.17 2.06
CA ALA A 194 -14.07 -5.27 1.18
C ALA A 194 -13.49 -6.45 1.97
N ALA A 195 -12.68 -6.18 3.00
CA ALA A 195 -12.11 -7.22 3.86
C ALA A 195 -13.19 -7.90 4.70
N CYS A 196 -14.13 -7.12 5.25
CA CYS A 196 -15.26 -7.67 5.98
C CYS A 196 -16.13 -8.57 5.11
N LEU A 197 -16.46 -8.14 3.89
CA LEU A 197 -17.25 -8.93 2.95
C LEU A 197 -16.50 -10.19 2.48
N ASP A 198 -15.19 -10.11 2.30
CA ASP A 198 -14.36 -11.27 1.96
C ASP A 198 -14.39 -12.31 3.10
N HIS A 199 -14.18 -11.89 4.33
CA HIS A 199 -14.28 -12.78 5.49
C HIS A 199 -15.67 -13.40 5.66
N ILE A 200 -16.75 -12.62 5.51
CA ILE A 200 -18.13 -13.14 5.63
C ILE A 200 -18.41 -14.25 4.62
N ARG A 201 -17.93 -14.12 3.38
CA ARG A 201 -18.11 -15.13 2.33
C ARG A 201 -17.39 -16.45 2.66
N ASN A 202 -16.30 -16.39 3.41
CA ASN A 202 -15.41 -17.52 3.67
C ASN A 202 -15.61 -18.18 5.04
N ILE A 203 -16.53 -17.67 5.89
CA ILE A 203 -16.83 -18.26 7.19
C ILE A 203 -18.26 -18.80 7.24
N SER A 204 -18.47 -19.86 8.04
CA SER A 204 -19.82 -20.39 8.29
C SER A 204 -20.59 -19.49 9.24
N GLY A 205 -21.87 -19.31 8.96
CA GLY A 205 -22.79 -18.46 9.71
C GLY A 205 -23.37 -17.36 8.82
N GLU A 206 -24.40 -16.71 9.33
CA GLU A 206 -25.02 -15.56 8.65
C GLU A 206 -24.60 -14.27 9.33
N TYR A 207 -24.10 -13.35 8.53
CA TYR A 207 -23.60 -12.06 8.99
C TYR A 207 -24.17 -10.95 8.10
N ARG A 208 -24.23 -9.75 8.63
CA ARG A 208 -24.55 -8.55 7.86
C ARG A 208 -23.67 -7.39 8.24
N VAL A 209 -23.43 -6.55 7.28
CA VAL A 209 -22.80 -5.24 7.45
C VAL A 209 -23.91 -4.24 7.83
N LEU A 210 -23.63 -3.32 8.74
CA LEU A 210 -24.53 -2.20 9.01
C LEU A 210 -24.55 -1.23 7.81
N ASP A 211 -25.71 -0.63 7.55
CA ASP A 211 -25.86 0.34 6.45
C ASP A 211 -25.06 1.62 6.70
N GLU A 212 -24.88 1.99 7.97
CA GLU A 212 -24.09 3.14 8.38
C GLU A 212 -22.60 2.78 8.43
N ALA A 213 -21.77 3.51 7.68
CA ALA A 213 -20.34 3.39 7.79
C ALA A 213 -19.78 4.22 8.95
N LEU A 214 -18.74 3.70 9.62
CA LEU A 214 -17.98 4.44 10.63
C LEU A 214 -17.25 5.64 10.03
N LEU A 215 -16.70 5.44 8.83
CA LEU A 215 -15.86 6.41 8.14
C LEU A 215 -15.75 6.06 6.65
N SER A 216 -15.71 7.10 5.80
CA SER A 216 -15.16 6.99 4.44
C SER A 216 -13.65 7.17 4.54
N ALA A 217 -12.88 6.14 4.20
CA ALA A 217 -11.44 6.11 4.36
C ALA A 217 -10.73 6.41 3.04
N ASP A 218 -9.85 7.39 3.06
CA ASP A 218 -8.92 7.71 1.99
C ASP A 218 -7.69 6.80 2.13
N LEU A 219 -7.44 5.92 1.14
CA LEU A 219 -6.34 4.97 1.21
C LEU A 219 -5.10 5.52 0.52
N GLY A 220 -4.01 5.57 1.28
CA GLY A 220 -2.72 6.07 0.82
C GLY A 220 -1.58 5.11 1.10
N VAL A 221 -0.41 5.47 0.57
CA VAL A 221 0.87 4.80 0.86
C VAL A 221 1.67 5.70 1.77
N ALA A 222 2.02 5.20 2.95
CA ALA A 222 2.76 5.97 3.94
C ALA A 222 4.26 5.73 3.83
N PHE A 223 5.01 6.80 3.72
CA PHE A 223 6.47 6.85 3.83
C PHE A 223 6.86 7.54 5.14
N ASP A 224 8.10 7.36 5.55
CA ASP A 224 8.63 8.10 6.67
C ASP A 224 8.44 9.62 6.50
N ARG A 225 7.97 10.27 7.54
CA ARG A 225 7.56 11.68 7.51
C ARG A 225 8.69 12.63 7.10
N GLU A 226 9.92 12.37 7.58
CA GLU A 226 11.04 13.30 7.41
C GLU A 226 11.75 13.07 6.07
N THR A 227 11.88 11.82 5.65
CA THR A 227 12.70 11.42 4.51
C THR A 227 11.90 11.03 3.28
N GLY A 228 10.62 10.67 3.43
CA GLY A 228 9.81 10.06 2.39
C GLY A 228 9.14 11.01 1.39
N ALA A 229 9.13 12.33 1.65
CA ALA A 229 8.31 13.29 0.89
C ALA A 229 8.57 13.25 -0.64
N LYS A 230 9.83 13.09 -1.07
CA LYS A 230 10.17 13.01 -2.50
C LYS A 230 9.56 11.76 -3.16
N ARG A 231 9.70 10.60 -2.53
CA ARG A 231 9.15 9.32 -3.04
C ARG A 231 7.64 9.33 -3.02
N ALA A 232 7.02 9.85 -1.96
CA ALA A 232 5.58 10.02 -1.85
C ALA A 232 5.03 10.89 -2.99
N GLY A 233 5.67 12.01 -3.32
CA GLY A 233 5.29 12.87 -4.45
C GLY A 233 5.42 12.17 -5.81
N GLN A 234 6.49 11.43 -6.04
CA GLN A 234 6.69 10.66 -7.27
C GLN A 234 5.62 9.57 -7.42
N LEU A 235 5.34 8.83 -6.36
CA LEU A 235 4.32 7.80 -6.36
C LEU A 235 2.92 8.38 -6.54
N THR A 236 2.60 9.52 -5.90
CA THR A 236 1.32 10.23 -6.10
C THR A 236 1.07 10.57 -7.56
N ALA A 237 2.10 11.08 -8.27
CA ALA A 237 1.98 11.39 -9.68
C ALA A 237 1.62 10.15 -10.52
N VAL A 238 2.30 9.03 -10.27
CA VAL A 238 2.04 7.75 -10.95
C VAL A 238 0.65 7.20 -10.61
N LEU A 239 0.24 7.22 -9.35
CA LEU A 239 -1.09 6.77 -8.93
C LEU A 239 -2.20 7.62 -9.55
N THR A 240 -1.97 8.93 -9.68
CA THR A 240 -2.90 9.85 -10.37
C THR A 240 -3.01 9.51 -11.86
N GLU A 241 -1.89 9.25 -12.53
CA GLU A 241 -1.88 8.78 -13.91
C GLU A 241 -2.66 7.48 -14.07
N MET A 242 -2.43 6.48 -13.18
CA MET A 242 -3.11 5.18 -13.19
C MET A 242 -4.63 5.30 -12.91
N LYS A 243 -5.06 6.29 -12.14
CA LYS A 243 -6.49 6.62 -11.99
C LYS A 243 -7.06 7.17 -13.30
N ASN A 244 -6.38 8.13 -13.90
CA ASN A 244 -6.84 8.85 -15.09
C ASN A 244 -6.90 7.97 -16.34
N ASP A 245 -5.96 7.05 -16.52
CA ASP A 245 -5.92 6.13 -17.67
C ASP A 245 -6.76 4.86 -17.47
N GLY A 246 -7.40 4.73 -16.31
CA GLY A 246 -8.30 3.61 -15.97
C GLY A 246 -7.58 2.34 -15.55
N THR A 247 -6.26 2.38 -15.31
CA THR A 247 -5.50 1.20 -14.85
C THR A 247 -5.98 0.72 -13.48
N ILE A 248 -6.16 1.65 -12.51
CA ILE A 248 -6.69 1.29 -11.18
C ILE A 248 -8.10 0.69 -11.32
N ARG A 249 -8.99 1.28 -12.14
CA ARG A 249 -10.33 0.72 -12.40
C ARG A 249 -10.25 -0.74 -12.86
N LYS A 250 -9.42 -1.05 -13.85
CA LYS A 250 -9.25 -2.42 -14.36
C LYS A 250 -8.74 -3.41 -13.32
N ILE A 251 -7.91 -2.96 -12.39
CA ILE A 251 -7.46 -3.79 -11.27
C ILE A 251 -8.63 -4.05 -10.33
N LEU A 252 -9.36 -3.00 -9.92
CA LEU A 252 -10.46 -3.10 -8.97
C LEU A 252 -11.63 -3.96 -9.51
N GLU A 253 -11.87 -3.96 -10.82
CA GLU A 253 -12.92 -4.78 -11.48
C GLU A 253 -12.74 -6.29 -11.30
N LYS A 254 -11.55 -6.75 -10.91
CA LYS A 254 -11.29 -8.16 -10.58
C LYS A 254 -11.82 -8.54 -9.19
N TYR A 255 -12.16 -7.56 -8.37
CA TYR A 255 -12.57 -7.71 -6.99
C TYR A 255 -14.02 -7.27 -6.81
N SER A 256 -14.72 -7.86 -5.85
CA SER A 256 -16.14 -7.55 -5.58
C SER A 256 -16.26 -6.25 -4.77
N LEU A 257 -16.08 -5.11 -5.44
CA LEU A 257 -16.10 -3.76 -4.84
C LEU A 257 -17.18 -2.89 -5.48
N ASP A 258 -17.62 -1.87 -4.75
CA ASP A 258 -18.29 -0.71 -5.31
C ASP A 258 -17.22 0.16 -6.01
N ILE A 259 -17.03 -0.07 -7.32
CA ILE A 259 -15.96 0.55 -8.11
C ILE A 259 -16.08 2.07 -8.15
N ASP A 260 -17.31 2.59 -8.25
CA ASP A 260 -17.52 4.04 -8.35
C ASP A 260 -17.17 4.71 -7.01
N PHE A 261 -17.56 4.12 -5.88
CA PHE A 261 -17.14 4.59 -4.58
C PHE A 261 -15.63 4.44 -4.38
N ALA A 262 -15.05 3.30 -4.75
CA ALA A 262 -13.61 3.06 -4.59
C ALA A 262 -12.74 4.05 -5.38
N LEU A 263 -13.24 4.62 -6.47
CA LEU A 263 -12.51 5.61 -7.29
C LEU A 263 -12.79 7.07 -6.92
N LYS A 264 -13.99 7.39 -6.41
CA LYS A 264 -14.44 8.77 -6.19
C LYS A 264 -14.65 9.13 -4.73
N GLY A 265 -14.75 8.14 -3.84
CA GLY A 265 -15.11 8.37 -2.45
C GLY A 265 -16.50 8.99 -2.32
N ASN A 266 -16.61 9.98 -1.43
CA ASN A 266 -17.84 10.77 -1.23
C ASN A 266 -17.92 12.02 -2.11
N GLU A 267 -17.13 12.11 -3.19
CA GLU A 267 -17.27 13.22 -4.13
C GLU A 267 -18.69 13.22 -4.71
N LYS A 268 -19.39 14.37 -4.49
CA LYS A 268 -20.74 14.63 -4.99
C LYS A 268 -20.70 15.13 -6.43
#